data_f4ff69293cd03353e3e89fd01bc4b70f
#
_entry.id   f4ff69293cd03353e3e89fd01bc4b70f
#
_cell.length_a   1.000
_cell.length_b   1.000
_cell.length_c   1.000
_cell.angle_alpha   90.00
_cell.angle_beta   90.00
_cell.angle_gamma   90.00
#
_symmetry.space_group_name_H-M   'P 1'
#
loop_
_entity.id
_entity.type
_entity.pdbx_description
1 polymer ?
#
loop_
_entity_poly.entity_id
_entity_poly.type
_entity_poly.pdbx_seq_one_letter_code
_entity_poly.pdbx_strand_id
1 'polypeptide(L)'
;MKISLLIAVLYIFSSRLLLAQQGELVLKGTEEQRNIGFWPSKLELTTELIGVKVDQSHQISIKEIRAVDNLSNPLEMIAGYPYPRDYFTNQKEIVIGITPPAREAESISVTGVIEYFTVSEALKSELNLTNLQQYYHQNLLKGINGCKLVLIDLRGLSKMQKNDETGYLKKVKEIHQNAGVGDDVDDAKLYLDKAVSDYNYWGGDASKLLHFYREDPNDAVVEVKIWKDGKTLTNGSSNYGDSYSFSIEESLTPEMRMQIIVKTGDAIQEIPFQFVDVRLP
;
A
#
# COMPACT_ATOMS: atom_id res chain seq x y z
N MET A 1 -34.26 -35.40 21.91
CA MET A 1 -33.32 -35.85 20.84
C MET A 1 -33.55 -35.19 19.47
N LYS A 2 -34.69 -34.57 19.16
CA LYS A 2 -34.93 -33.96 17.83
C LYS A 2 -34.40 -32.51 17.66
N ILE A 3 -34.20 -31.75 18.74
CA ILE A 3 -33.72 -30.35 18.70
C ILE A 3 -32.22 -30.25 18.41
N SER A 4 -31.40 -31.18 18.93
CA SER A 4 -29.95 -31.19 18.72
C SER A 4 -29.55 -31.47 17.26
N LEU A 5 -30.37 -32.20 16.50
CA LEU A 5 -30.11 -32.49 15.09
C LEU A 5 -30.36 -31.28 14.20
N LEU A 6 -31.35 -30.47 14.55
CA LEU A 6 -31.70 -29.22 13.78
C LEU A 6 -30.61 -28.17 13.91
N ILE A 7 -30.00 -28.02 15.10
CA ILE A 7 -28.92 -27.05 15.34
C ILE A 7 -27.65 -27.47 14.58
N ALA A 8 -27.32 -28.77 14.54
CA ALA A 8 -26.17 -29.26 13.79
C ALA A 8 -26.31 -29.05 12.27
N VAL A 9 -27.51 -29.21 11.72
CA VAL A 9 -27.79 -28.99 10.31
C VAL A 9 -27.71 -27.49 9.96
N LEU A 10 -28.20 -26.62 10.85
CA LEU A 10 -28.07 -25.17 10.67
C LEU A 10 -26.60 -24.70 10.72
N TYR A 11 -25.76 -25.30 11.58
CA TYR A 11 -24.33 -24.97 11.65
C TYR A 11 -23.56 -25.43 10.42
N ILE A 12 -23.90 -26.56 9.82
CA ILE A 12 -23.30 -27.08 8.60
C ILE A 12 -23.74 -26.24 7.38
N PHE A 13 -24.97 -25.73 7.37
CA PHE A 13 -25.44 -24.83 6.30
C PHE A 13 -24.85 -23.41 6.41
N SER A 14 -24.70 -22.89 7.63
CA SER A 14 -24.08 -21.56 7.82
C SER A 14 -22.58 -21.56 7.49
N SER A 15 -21.87 -22.64 7.77
CA SER A 15 -20.44 -22.78 7.39
C SER A 15 -20.24 -22.95 5.87
N ARG A 16 -21.23 -23.48 5.14
CA ARG A 16 -21.15 -23.57 3.66
C ARG A 16 -21.55 -22.28 2.94
N LEU A 17 -22.35 -21.41 3.58
CA LEU A 17 -22.69 -20.08 3.01
C LEU A 17 -21.54 -19.07 3.13
N LEU A 18 -20.60 -19.27 4.05
CA LEU A 18 -19.37 -18.47 4.18
C LEU A 18 -18.26 -18.90 3.19
N LEU A 19 -18.43 -20.02 2.48
CA LEU A 19 -17.48 -20.47 1.44
C LEU A 19 -17.82 -19.92 0.03
N ALA A 20 -18.79 -19.02 -0.10
CA ALA A 20 -19.39 -18.68 -1.39
C ALA A 20 -18.75 -17.54 -2.15
N GLN A 21 -17.55 -17.09 -1.80
CA GLN A 21 -16.75 -16.17 -2.64
C GLN A 21 -15.24 -16.32 -2.37
N GLN A 22 -14.69 -17.49 -2.61
CA GLN A 22 -13.25 -17.61 -2.73
C GLN A 22 -12.88 -17.28 -4.17
N GLY A 23 -12.12 -16.17 -4.33
CA GLY A 23 -11.48 -15.89 -5.60
C GLY A 23 -10.54 -17.02 -5.99
N GLU A 24 -10.36 -17.24 -7.27
CA GLU A 24 -9.44 -18.21 -7.83
C GLU A 24 -8.53 -17.52 -8.84
N LEU A 25 -7.21 -17.70 -8.71
CA LEU A 25 -6.27 -17.25 -9.73
C LEU A 25 -6.17 -18.35 -10.80
N VAL A 26 -6.51 -17.99 -12.05
CA VAL A 26 -6.45 -18.91 -13.19
C VAL A 26 -5.34 -18.50 -14.14
N LEU A 27 -4.62 -19.49 -14.68
CA LEU A 27 -3.62 -19.28 -15.72
C LEU A 27 -4.30 -19.09 -17.07
N LYS A 28 -3.96 -18.03 -17.79
CA LYS A 28 -4.48 -17.68 -19.14
C LYS A 28 -3.51 -18.03 -20.24
N GLY A 29 -2.21 -17.90 -19.97
CA GLY A 29 -1.18 -18.17 -20.96
C GLY A 29 0.24 -18.08 -20.38
N THR A 30 1.19 -18.55 -21.18
CA THR A 30 2.63 -18.48 -20.88
C THR A 30 3.37 -17.95 -22.07
N GLU A 31 4.38 -17.12 -21.86
CA GLU A 31 5.29 -16.61 -22.87
C GLU A 31 6.73 -16.68 -22.36
N GLU A 32 7.64 -17.29 -23.15
CA GLU A 32 9.04 -17.34 -22.81
C GLU A 32 9.85 -16.47 -23.75
N GLN A 33 10.72 -15.64 -23.19
CA GLN A 33 11.69 -14.82 -23.91
C GLN A 33 13.10 -15.16 -23.44
N ARG A 34 13.95 -15.65 -24.35
CA ARG A 34 15.38 -15.89 -24.12
C ARG A 34 16.20 -14.84 -24.87
N ASN A 35 16.67 -13.85 -24.15
CA ASN A 35 17.41 -12.75 -24.73
C ASN A 35 18.94 -13.02 -24.69
N ILE A 36 19.65 -12.60 -25.76
CA ILE A 36 21.10 -12.52 -25.79
C ILE A 36 21.43 -11.03 -25.69
N GLY A 37 21.81 -10.56 -24.48
CA GLY A 37 22.19 -9.16 -24.30
C GLY A 37 21.73 -8.56 -22.98
N PHE A 38 21.46 -7.24 -23.00
CA PHE A 38 21.20 -6.44 -21.79
C PHE A 38 19.90 -6.77 -21.06
N TRP A 39 18.85 -7.21 -21.80
CA TRP A 39 17.55 -7.52 -21.20
C TRP A 39 17.54 -8.93 -20.62
N PRO A 40 17.05 -9.12 -19.39
CA PRO A 40 16.98 -10.44 -18.81
C PRO A 40 16.05 -11.35 -19.61
N SER A 41 16.42 -12.62 -19.72
CA SER A 41 15.52 -13.66 -20.19
C SER A 41 14.43 -13.90 -19.15
N LYS A 42 13.20 -14.20 -19.58
CA LYS A 42 12.05 -14.36 -18.70
C LYS A 42 11.06 -15.39 -19.20
N LEU A 43 10.33 -15.98 -18.27
CA LEU A 43 9.09 -16.70 -18.51
C LEU A 43 7.97 -15.91 -17.84
N GLU A 44 6.97 -15.54 -18.61
CA GLU A 44 5.78 -14.81 -18.15
C GLU A 44 4.59 -15.73 -18.08
N LEU A 45 3.85 -15.65 -16.95
CA LEU A 45 2.56 -16.30 -16.78
C LEU A 45 1.50 -15.21 -16.69
N THR A 46 0.65 -15.12 -17.69
CA THR A 46 -0.54 -14.26 -17.64
C THR A 46 -1.64 -14.97 -16.86
N THR A 47 -2.10 -14.35 -15.79
CA THR A 47 -3.11 -14.92 -14.88
C THR A 47 -4.26 -13.96 -14.70
N GLU A 48 -5.43 -14.46 -14.28
CA GLU A 48 -6.61 -13.65 -13.99
C GLU A 48 -7.27 -14.13 -12.70
N LEU A 49 -7.58 -13.20 -11.79
CA LEU A 49 -8.38 -13.49 -10.60
C LEU A 49 -9.86 -13.50 -10.97
N ILE A 50 -10.52 -14.64 -10.79
CA ILE A 50 -11.94 -14.85 -11.05
C ILE A 50 -12.71 -15.12 -9.76
N GLY A 51 -14.05 -15.07 -9.82
CA GLY A 51 -14.92 -15.38 -8.67
C GLY A 51 -15.09 -14.23 -7.67
N VAL A 52 -14.24 -13.20 -7.72
CA VAL A 52 -14.34 -11.99 -6.89
C VAL A 52 -14.29 -10.73 -7.76
N LYS A 53 -14.78 -9.63 -7.21
CA LYS A 53 -14.73 -8.33 -7.87
C LYS A 53 -13.35 -7.71 -7.67
N VAL A 54 -12.75 -7.18 -8.74
CA VAL A 54 -11.51 -6.38 -8.65
C VAL A 54 -11.80 -5.01 -9.28
N ASP A 55 -11.63 -3.95 -8.48
CA ASP A 55 -11.87 -2.55 -8.85
C ASP A 55 -11.13 -1.61 -7.87
N GLN A 56 -11.48 -0.32 -7.88
CA GLN A 56 -10.87 0.67 -6.99
C GLN A 56 -11.05 0.37 -5.50
N SER A 57 -12.16 -0.29 -5.13
CA SER A 57 -12.47 -0.68 -3.74
C SER A 57 -12.04 -2.10 -3.40
N HIS A 58 -11.62 -2.88 -4.39
CA HIS A 58 -11.17 -4.26 -4.23
C HIS A 58 -9.92 -4.45 -5.06
N GLN A 59 -8.80 -4.41 -4.39
CA GLN A 59 -7.49 -4.42 -5.04
C GLN A 59 -6.76 -5.73 -4.73
N ILE A 60 -5.77 -6.07 -5.54
CA ILE A 60 -4.99 -7.29 -5.39
C ILE A 60 -3.49 -7.00 -5.46
N SER A 61 -2.73 -7.79 -4.73
CA SER A 61 -1.27 -7.85 -4.85
C SER A 61 -0.76 -9.28 -4.69
N ILE A 62 0.46 -9.53 -5.12
CA ILE A 62 1.11 -10.82 -4.91
C ILE A 62 1.92 -10.74 -3.61
N LYS A 63 1.56 -11.58 -2.62
CA LYS A 63 2.28 -11.68 -1.36
C LYS A 63 3.53 -12.53 -1.47
N GLU A 64 3.39 -13.73 -2.03
CA GLU A 64 4.51 -14.64 -2.23
C GLU A 64 4.31 -15.50 -3.47
N ILE A 65 5.42 -15.89 -4.10
CA ILE A 65 5.46 -16.85 -5.20
C ILE A 65 6.66 -17.77 -4.98
N ARG A 66 6.44 -19.05 -5.30
CA ARG A 66 7.49 -20.06 -5.42
C ARG A 66 7.27 -20.81 -6.72
N ALA A 67 8.31 -20.94 -7.50
CA ALA A 67 8.27 -21.65 -8.78
C ALA A 67 9.43 -22.65 -8.88
N VAL A 68 9.16 -23.80 -9.46
CA VAL A 68 10.16 -24.83 -9.75
C VAL A 68 9.90 -25.44 -11.13
N ASP A 69 10.93 -25.86 -11.83
CA ASP A 69 10.79 -26.67 -13.05
C ASP A 69 10.63 -28.16 -12.71
N ASN A 70 10.27 -28.99 -13.69
CA ASN A 70 10.10 -30.43 -13.52
C ASN A 70 11.42 -31.19 -13.23
N LEU A 71 12.57 -30.51 -13.31
CA LEU A 71 13.88 -31.01 -12.88
C LEU A 71 14.23 -30.59 -11.46
N SER A 72 13.28 -29.96 -10.73
CA SER A 72 13.42 -29.45 -9.36
C SER A 72 14.35 -28.24 -9.21
N ASN A 73 14.63 -27.52 -10.27
CA ASN A 73 15.37 -26.27 -10.18
C ASN A 73 14.44 -25.13 -9.72
N PRO A 74 14.80 -24.35 -8.69
CA PRO A 74 14.04 -23.19 -8.30
C PRO A 74 14.12 -22.09 -9.36
N LEU A 75 12.99 -21.41 -9.60
CA LEU A 75 12.89 -20.30 -10.51
C LEU A 75 12.63 -19.04 -9.71
N GLU A 76 13.44 -18.02 -9.89
CA GLU A 76 13.36 -16.77 -9.13
C GLU A 76 12.43 -15.77 -9.82
N MET A 77 11.76 -14.95 -9.04
CA MET A 77 11.04 -13.80 -9.58
C MET A 77 12.04 -12.78 -10.13
N ILE A 78 11.74 -12.23 -11.28
CA ILE A 78 12.53 -11.16 -11.89
C ILE A 78 12.23 -9.86 -11.16
N ALA A 79 13.26 -9.20 -10.60
CA ALA A 79 13.11 -7.93 -9.90
C ALA A 79 12.53 -6.85 -10.82
N GLY A 80 11.56 -6.09 -10.31
CA GLY A 80 10.85 -5.07 -11.08
C GLY A 80 9.86 -5.61 -12.10
N TYR A 81 9.60 -6.91 -12.10
CA TYR A 81 8.67 -7.59 -13.00
C TYR A 81 7.95 -8.74 -12.28
N PRO A 82 6.69 -8.92 -12.50
CA PRO A 82 5.71 -7.98 -12.94
C PRO A 82 4.91 -7.41 -11.78
N TYR A 83 4.10 -6.52 -12.14
CA TYR A 83 3.00 -6.02 -11.37
C TYR A 83 2.12 -7.11 -10.77
N PRO A 84 1.74 -6.99 -9.54
CA PRO A 84 2.18 -6.07 -8.49
C PRO A 84 2.71 -6.85 -7.28
N ARG A 85 4.02 -6.84 -7.07
CA ARG A 85 4.57 -7.45 -5.86
C ARG A 85 4.53 -6.51 -4.65
N ASP A 86 4.77 -5.22 -4.90
CA ASP A 86 4.98 -4.25 -3.82
C ASP A 86 3.84 -3.22 -3.70
N TYR A 87 2.78 -3.35 -4.52
CA TYR A 87 1.63 -2.46 -4.48
C TYR A 87 0.34 -3.16 -4.94
N PHE A 88 -0.79 -2.60 -4.52
CA PHE A 88 -2.10 -3.07 -4.91
C PHE A 88 -2.52 -2.53 -6.28
N THR A 89 -3.16 -3.37 -7.08
CA THR A 89 -3.76 -3.00 -8.36
C THR A 89 -5.27 -3.27 -8.37
N ASN A 90 -5.98 -2.46 -9.12
CA ASN A 90 -7.40 -2.65 -9.41
C ASN A 90 -7.65 -3.41 -10.73
N GLN A 91 -6.62 -4.03 -11.30
CA GLN A 91 -6.71 -4.88 -12.47
C GLN A 91 -6.75 -6.35 -12.03
N LYS A 92 -7.71 -7.10 -12.57
CA LYS A 92 -7.87 -8.53 -12.27
C LYS A 92 -6.82 -9.42 -12.95
N GLU A 93 -6.16 -8.92 -14.00
CA GLU A 93 -5.09 -9.60 -14.70
C GLU A 93 -3.74 -9.29 -14.05
N ILE A 94 -2.97 -10.32 -13.78
CA ILE A 94 -1.65 -10.27 -13.20
C ILE A 94 -0.70 -11.04 -14.12
N VAL A 95 0.43 -10.44 -14.43
CA VAL A 95 1.51 -11.13 -15.15
C VAL A 95 2.61 -11.48 -14.16
N ILE A 96 2.97 -12.73 -14.01
CA ILE A 96 4.03 -13.23 -13.14
C ILE A 96 5.26 -13.51 -13.99
N GLY A 97 6.36 -12.79 -13.77
CA GLY A 97 7.63 -13.00 -14.47
C GLY A 97 8.64 -13.73 -13.59
N ILE A 98 9.14 -14.83 -14.08
CA ILE A 98 10.15 -15.64 -13.40
C ILE A 98 11.34 -15.90 -14.33
N THR A 99 12.48 -16.29 -13.76
CA THR A 99 13.63 -16.72 -14.55
C THR A 99 13.23 -17.91 -15.44
N PRO A 100 13.76 -17.99 -16.68
CA PRO A 100 13.45 -19.11 -17.55
C PRO A 100 13.92 -20.43 -16.92
N PRO A 101 13.14 -21.52 -17.08
CA PRO A 101 13.55 -22.84 -16.63
C PRO A 101 14.76 -23.37 -17.42
N ALA A 102 15.32 -24.50 -16.98
CA ALA A 102 16.34 -25.19 -17.74
C ALA A 102 15.83 -25.57 -19.14
N ARG A 103 16.73 -25.64 -20.14
CA ARG A 103 16.33 -25.92 -21.54
C ARG A 103 15.71 -27.30 -21.72
N GLU A 104 16.09 -28.22 -20.85
CA GLU A 104 15.60 -29.60 -20.80
C GLU A 104 14.29 -29.75 -20.02
N ALA A 105 13.84 -28.67 -19.38
CA ALA A 105 12.58 -28.69 -18.65
C ALA A 105 11.38 -28.62 -19.61
N GLU A 106 10.37 -29.43 -19.33
CA GLU A 106 9.14 -29.53 -20.13
C GLU A 106 7.95 -28.81 -19.47
N SER A 107 8.01 -28.65 -18.15
CA SER A 107 6.95 -27.99 -17.37
C SER A 107 7.50 -27.30 -16.14
N ILE A 108 6.65 -26.45 -15.55
CA ILE A 108 6.89 -25.77 -14.26
C ILE A 108 5.70 -25.96 -13.34
N SER A 109 5.95 -25.83 -12.04
CA SER A 109 4.92 -25.71 -11.03
C SER A 109 5.12 -24.41 -10.27
N VAL A 110 4.03 -23.65 -10.06
CA VAL A 110 4.03 -22.34 -9.40
C VAL A 110 2.99 -22.36 -8.29
N THR A 111 3.40 -21.96 -7.09
CA THR A 111 2.51 -21.75 -5.94
C THR A 111 2.67 -20.36 -5.39
N GLY A 112 1.64 -19.83 -4.76
CA GLY A 112 1.75 -18.53 -4.15
C GLY A 112 0.48 -18.09 -3.41
N VAL A 113 0.51 -16.84 -2.97
CA VAL A 113 -0.59 -16.19 -2.25
C VAL A 113 -0.84 -14.82 -2.86
N ILE A 114 -2.10 -14.56 -3.20
CA ILE A 114 -2.62 -13.24 -3.53
C ILE A 114 -3.18 -12.60 -2.27
N GLU A 115 -2.85 -11.35 -2.02
CA GLU A 115 -3.59 -10.51 -1.08
C GLU A 115 -4.75 -9.85 -1.82
N TYR A 116 -5.96 -10.09 -1.35
CA TYR A 116 -7.17 -9.39 -1.79
C TYR A 116 -7.53 -8.36 -0.73
N PHE A 117 -7.44 -7.09 -1.11
CA PHE A 117 -7.57 -5.95 -0.22
C PHE A 117 -8.87 -5.21 -0.49
N THR A 118 -9.69 -5.04 0.55
CA THR A 118 -10.95 -4.29 0.49
C THR A 118 -10.79 -2.91 1.09
N VAL A 119 -10.95 -1.87 0.26
CA VAL A 119 -10.92 -0.46 0.68
C VAL A 119 -12.31 -0.09 1.22
N SER A 120 -12.40 0.19 2.52
CA SER A 120 -13.67 0.48 3.19
C SER A 120 -13.47 1.18 4.54
N GLU A 121 -14.31 2.18 4.82
CA GLU A 121 -14.37 2.81 6.14
C GLU A 121 -14.78 1.82 7.24
N ALA A 122 -15.68 0.88 6.93
CA ALA A 122 -16.13 -0.13 7.88
C ALA A 122 -14.99 -1.07 8.33
N LEU A 123 -14.03 -1.33 7.46
CA LEU A 123 -12.82 -2.12 7.76
C LEU A 123 -11.64 -1.25 8.21
N LYS A 124 -11.85 0.05 8.39
CA LYS A 124 -10.83 1.04 8.75
C LYS A 124 -9.64 1.08 7.77
N SER A 125 -9.83 0.60 6.56
CA SER A 125 -8.83 0.62 5.49
C SER A 125 -8.94 1.86 4.61
N GLU A 126 -9.95 2.69 4.85
CA GLU A 126 -10.17 3.97 4.21
C GLU A 126 -10.49 5.04 5.25
N LEU A 127 -9.78 6.17 5.20
CA LEU A 127 -10.05 7.36 5.98
C LEU A 127 -10.34 8.52 5.04
N ASN A 128 -11.47 9.19 5.24
CA ASN A 128 -11.86 10.38 4.48
C ASN A 128 -11.86 11.60 5.42
N LEU A 129 -10.96 12.54 5.17
CA LEU A 129 -10.73 13.72 5.99
C LEU A 129 -11.12 15.00 5.24
N THR A 130 -11.79 15.92 5.91
CA THR A 130 -12.15 17.25 5.39
C THR A 130 -11.56 18.31 6.31
N ASN A 131 -11.45 19.56 5.85
CA ASN A 131 -10.88 20.64 6.64
C ASN A 131 -9.49 20.26 7.21
N LEU A 132 -8.56 19.94 6.31
CA LEU A 132 -7.28 19.28 6.62
C LEU A 132 -6.44 20.03 7.66
N GLN A 133 -6.59 21.36 7.75
CA GLN A 133 -5.85 22.18 8.71
C GLN A 133 -6.11 21.80 10.19
N GLN A 134 -7.27 21.26 10.49
CA GLN A 134 -7.57 20.81 11.87
C GLN A 134 -6.77 19.61 12.32
N TYR A 135 -6.17 18.87 11.36
CA TYR A 135 -5.38 17.66 11.61
C TYR A 135 -3.88 17.93 11.67
N TYR A 136 -3.45 19.19 11.57
CA TYR A 136 -2.04 19.51 11.71
C TYR A 136 -1.50 19.00 13.04
N HIS A 137 -0.34 18.34 12.96
CA HIS A 137 0.39 17.78 14.09
C HIS A 137 -0.37 16.70 14.88
N GLN A 138 -1.27 15.98 14.19
CA GLN A 138 -1.97 14.83 14.73
C GLN A 138 -1.61 13.56 13.92
N ASN A 139 -1.49 12.43 14.63
CA ASN A 139 -1.36 11.15 13.94
C ASN A 139 -2.71 10.76 13.32
N LEU A 140 -2.79 10.77 12.00
CA LEU A 140 -3.99 10.46 11.21
C LEU A 140 -4.36 8.98 11.28
N LEU A 141 -3.38 8.10 11.57
CA LEU A 141 -3.55 6.65 11.65
C LEU A 141 -3.61 6.16 13.11
N LYS A 142 -4.11 6.99 14.01
CA LYS A 142 -4.28 6.60 15.41
C LYS A 142 -5.19 5.37 15.54
N GLY A 143 -4.63 4.29 16.10
CA GLY A 143 -5.31 3.00 16.24
C GLY A 143 -4.91 1.96 15.19
N ILE A 144 -4.04 2.31 14.23
CA ILE A 144 -3.40 1.36 13.33
C ILE A 144 -2.00 1.08 13.89
N ASN A 145 -1.78 -0.15 14.34
CA ASN A 145 -0.56 -0.54 15.02
C ASN A 145 0.67 -0.45 14.09
N GLY A 146 1.74 0.15 14.61
CA GLY A 146 3.04 0.21 13.93
C GLY A 146 3.09 1.17 12.75
N CYS A 147 2.07 2.03 12.57
CA CYS A 147 2.04 3.00 11.49
C CYS A 147 1.67 4.38 12.02
N LYS A 148 2.40 5.41 11.57
CA LYS A 148 2.11 6.83 11.86
C LYS A 148 2.13 7.62 10.57
N LEU A 149 1.18 8.52 10.44
CA LEU A 149 1.13 9.51 9.38
C LEU A 149 0.68 10.84 9.99
N VAL A 150 1.57 11.81 10.05
CA VAL A 150 1.34 13.08 10.74
C VAL A 150 1.46 14.23 9.76
N LEU A 151 0.37 14.93 9.52
CA LEU A 151 0.38 16.12 8.66
C LEU A 151 1.06 17.28 9.41
N ILE A 152 2.13 17.86 8.84
CA ILE A 152 2.96 18.89 9.45
C ILE A 152 2.68 20.26 8.80
N ASP A 153 2.39 21.28 9.62
CA ASP A 153 2.34 22.68 9.17
C ASP A 153 3.75 23.29 9.10
N LEU A 154 4.48 23.00 8.02
CA LEU A 154 5.83 23.53 7.82
C LEU A 154 5.85 25.07 7.75
N ARG A 155 4.78 25.69 7.21
CA ARG A 155 4.69 27.16 7.11
C ARG A 155 4.58 27.80 8.50
N GLY A 156 3.73 27.24 9.37
CA GLY A 156 3.59 27.71 10.75
C GLY A 156 4.87 27.51 11.53
N LEU A 157 5.48 26.31 11.44
CA LEU A 157 6.74 25.99 12.11
C LEU A 157 7.90 26.88 11.64
N SER A 158 8.04 27.13 10.34
CA SER A 158 9.07 28.05 9.80
C SER A 158 8.93 29.48 10.33
N LYS A 159 7.70 29.98 10.45
CA LYS A 159 7.45 31.29 11.05
C LYS A 159 7.82 31.33 12.53
N MET A 160 7.46 30.29 13.30
CA MET A 160 7.80 30.19 14.70
C MET A 160 9.32 30.10 14.91
N GLN A 161 10.00 29.24 14.16
CA GLN A 161 11.46 29.07 14.24
C GLN A 161 12.22 30.40 14.02
N LYS A 162 11.71 31.25 13.09
CA LYS A 162 12.34 32.56 12.78
C LYS A 162 12.04 33.68 13.79
N ASN A 163 10.82 33.65 14.39
CA ASN A 163 10.33 34.79 15.16
C ASN A 163 10.10 34.51 16.64
N ASP A 164 9.99 33.22 17.04
CA ASP A 164 9.70 32.78 18.40
C ASP A 164 10.33 31.41 18.65
N GLU A 165 11.63 31.36 18.88
CA GLU A 165 12.36 30.12 19.12
C GLU A 165 11.81 29.34 20.33
N THR A 166 11.42 30.03 21.40
CA THR A 166 10.87 29.40 22.60
C THR A 166 9.54 28.71 22.30
N GLY A 167 8.66 29.41 21.57
CA GLY A 167 7.39 28.84 21.09
C GLY A 167 7.61 27.67 20.12
N TYR A 168 8.59 27.75 19.25
CA TYR A 168 8.97 26.66 18.35
C TYR A 168 9.39 25.40 19.15
N LEU A 169 10.28 25.52 20.11
CA LEU A 169 10.74 24.40 20.93
C LEU A 169 9.58 23.77 21.76
N LYS A 170 8.68 24.61 22.26
CA LYS A 170 7.47 24.12 22.93
C LYS A 170 6.59 23.32 21.94
N LYS A 171 6.44 23.82 20.72
CA LYS A 171 5.64 23.18 19.67
C LYS A 171 6.24 21.83 19.24
N VAL A 172 7.56 21.74 19.12
CA VAL A 172 8.26 20.45 18.86
C VAL A 172 7.91 19.41 19.93
N LYS A 173 7.99 19.78 21.22
CA LYS A 173 7.61 18.88 22.32
C LYS A 173 6.15 18.43 22.23
N GLU A 174 5.22 19.37 21.92
CA GLU A 174 3.81 19.05 21.74
C GLU A 174 3.59 18.07 20.57
N ILE A 175 4.28 18.26 19.45
CA ILE A 175 4.18 17.38 18.28
C ILE A 175 4.70 15.98 18.62
N HIS A 176 5.85 15.89 19.27
CA HIS A 176 6.38 14.60 19.74
C HIS A 176 5.38 13.89 20.68
N GLN A 177 4.89 14.59 21.72
CA GLN A 177 4.00 14.00 22.73
C GLN A 177 2.64 13.58 22.18
N ASN A 178 2.07 14.36 21.26
CA ASN A 178 0.70 14.15 20.77
C ASN A 178 0.63 13.27 19.53
N ALA A 179 1.66 13.33 18.68
CA ALA A 179 1.68 12.64 17.39
C ALA A 179 2.75 11.57 17.27
N GLY A 180 3.71 11.52 18.22
CA GLY A 180 4.77 10.52 18.23
C GLY A 180 5.80 10.72 17.11
N VAL A 181 6.06 11.96 16.70
CA VAL A 181 7.14 12.28 15.75
C VAL A 181 8.48 12.12 16.44
N GLY A 182 9.40 11.34 15.85
CA GLY A 182 10.69 10.99 16.42
C GLY A 182 10.59 10.02 17.61
N ASP A 183 11.70 9.38 17.96
CA ASP A 183 11.76 8.45 19.10
C ASP A 183 11.77 9.22 20.43
N ASP A 184 12.40 10.39 20.43
CA ASP A 184 12.38 11.33 21.54
C ASP A 184 12.21 12.78 21.04
N VAL A 185 12.31 13.76 21.96
CA VAL A 185 12.15 15.18 21.64
C VAL A 185 13.29 15.72 20.79
N ASP A 186 14.49 15.21 20.95
CA ASP A 186 15.68 15.66 20.20
C ASP A 186 15.61 15.12 18.75
N ASP A 187 15.18 13.88 18.57
CA ASP A 187 14.91 13.30 17.25
C ASP A 187 13.76 14.03 16.54
N ALA A 188 12.68 14.33 17.26
CA ALA A 188 11.58 15.13 16.74
C ALA A 188 12.07 16.51 16.28
N LYS A 189 12.93 17.15 17.08
CA LYS A 189 13.52 18.45 16.74
C LYS A 189 14.39 18.34 15.50
N LEU A 190 15.27 17.34 15.43
CA LEU A 190 16.17 17.13 14.29
C LEU A 190 15.37 16.93 13.00
N TYR A 191 14.33 16.10 13.04
CA TYR A 191 13.44 15.89 11.92
C TYR A 191 12.74 17.19 11.47
N LEU A 192 12.11 17.91 12.41
CA LEU A 192 11.35 19.13 12.09
C LEU A 192 12.25 20.28 11.63
N ASP A 193 13.46 20.43 12.21
CA ASP A 193 14.45 21.41 11.77
C ASP A 193 14.86 21.16 10.31
N LYS A 194 15.12 19.88 9.97
CA LYS A 194 15.45 19.49 8.60
C LYS A 194 14.28 19.75 7.66
N ALA A 195 13.08 19.34 8.00
CA ALA A 195 11.88 19.53 7.18
C ALA A 195 11.60 21.03 6.93
N VAL A 196 11.72 21.87 7.96
CA VAL A 196 11.58 23.34 7.84
C VAL A 196 12.71 23.95 6.99
N SER A 197 13.95 23.46 7.13
CA SER A 197 15.07 23.89 6.30
C SER A 197 14.86 23.57 4.84
N ASP A 198 14.48 22.33 4.52
CA ASP A 198 14.19 21.87 3.17
C ASP A 198 13.04 22.68 2.56
N TYR A 199 11.96 22.91 3.32
CA TYR A 199 10.86 23.78 2.94
C TYR A 199 11.29 25.20 2.59
N ASN A 200 12.17 25.81 3.39
CA ASN A 200 12.69 27.16 3.15
C ASN A 200 13.64 27.22 1.93
N TYR A 201 14.39 26.14 1.68
CA TYR A 201 15.37 26.07 0.59
C TYR A 201 14.70 25.92 -0.78
N TRP A 202 13.72 25.03 -0.90
CA TRP A 202 13.08 24.73 -2.18
C TRP A 202 12.16 25.84 -2.69
N GLY A 203 11.87 26.87 -1.87
CA GLY A 203 11.32 28.17 -2.26
C GLY A 203 10.04 28.15 -3.12
N GLY A 204 9.41 26.99 -3.25
CA GLY A 204 8.17 26.82 -4.00
C GLY A 204 6.99 27.52 -3.33
N ASP A 205 5.83 27.47 -3.98
CA ASP A 205 4.58 27.93 -3.37
C ASP A 205 4.22 26.96 -2.22
N ALA A 206 4.76 27.31 -1.09
CA ALA A 206 4.65 26.55 0.14
C ALA A 206 3.21 26.31 0.62
N SER A 207 2.25 27.06 0.06
CA SER A 207 0.83 26.82 0.30
C SER A 207 0.29 25.60 -0.47
N LYS A 208 1.09 25.10 -1.41
CA LYS A 208 0.77 23.95 -2.27
C LYS A 208 1.55 22.70 -1.90
N LEU A 209 2.27 22.70 -0.79
CA LEU A 209 3.00 21.53 -0.29
C LEU A 209 2.30 20.97 0.95
N LEU A 210 1.91 19.71 0.88
CA LEU A 210 1.52 18.92 2.04
C LEU A 210 2.70 18.05 2.45
N HIS A 211 3.11 18.17 3.69
CA HIS A 211 4.23 17.43 4.24
C HIS A 211 3.78 16.55 5.40
N PHE A 212 4.20 15.29 5.38
CA PHE A 212 3.89 14.31 6.39
C PHE A 212 5.18 13.73 6.99
N TYR A 213 5.18 13.55 8.29
CA TYR A 213 6.02 12.56 8.93
C TYR A 213 5.35 11.19 8.75
N ARG A 214 6.10 10.23 8.23
CA ARG A 214 5.63 8.86 7.99
C ARG A 214 6.54 7.87 8.70
N GLU A 215 5.99 7.10 9.61
CA GLU A 215 6.62 5.91 10.18
C GLU A 215 5.75 4.72 9.78
N ASP A 216 6.23 3.91 8.85
CA ASP A 216 5.45 2.85 8.23
C ASP A 216 6.35 1.68 7.79
N PRO A 217 6.94 0.97 8.77
CA PRO A 217 7.90 -0.10 8.49
C PRO A 217 7.31 -1.30 7.76
N ASN A 218 5.98 -1.40 7.70
CA ASN A 218 5.25 -2.51 7.06
C ASN A 218 4.58 -2.10 5.74
N ASP A 219 4.87 -0.90 5.21
CA ASP A 219 4.21 -0.36 4.01
C ASP A 219 2.68 -0.47 4.08
N ALA A 220 2.13 -0.13 5.23
CA ALA A 220 0.70 -0.19 5.47
C ALA A 220 -0.06 0.92 4.73
N VAL A 221 0.54 2.11 4.55
CA VAL A 221 -0.06 3.20 3.79
C VAL A 221 0.04 2.89 2.31
N VAL A 222 -1.08 2.51 1.72
CA VAL A 222 -1.18 2.15 0.29
C VAL A 222 -1.22 3.40 -0.58
N GLU A 223 -2.03 4.38 -0.20
CA GLU A 223 -2.23 5.58 -1.01
C GLU A 223 -2.73 6.76 -0.17
N VAL A 224 -2.32 7.97 -0.56
CA VAL A 224 -2.90 9.23 -0.07
C VAL A 224 -3.31 10.06 -1.28
N LYS A 225 -4.57 10.45 -1.34
CA LYS A 225 -5.14 11.30 -2.40
C LYS A 225 -5.70 12.58 -1.82
N ILE A 226 -5.51 13.68 -2.53
CA ILE A 226 -6.16 14.96 -2.24
C ILE A 226 -7.06 15.31 -3.42
N TRP A 227 -8.29 15.68 -3.12
CA TRP A 227 -9.26 16.06 -4.15
C TRP A 227 -10.17 17.19 -3.73
N LYS A 228 -10.73 17.84 -4.77
CA LYS A 228 -11.73 18.87 -4.68
C LYS A 228 -12.63 18.76 -5.92
N ASP A 229 -13.93 18.88 -5.73
CA ASP A 229 -14.92 18.86 -6.82
C ASP A 229 -14.79 17.66 -7.77
N GLY A 230 -14.45 16.47 -7.20
CA GLY A 230 -14.30 15.24 -7.95
C GLY A 230 -12.99 15.11 -8.76
N LYS A 231 -12.06 16.06 -8.63
CA LYS A 231 -10.75 16.02 -9.28
C LYS A 231 -9.64 15.77 -8.26
N THR A 232 -8.71 14.89 -8.61
CA THR A 232 -7.47 14.70 -7.86
C THR A 232 -6.56 15.91 -8.07
N LEU A 233 -6.03 16.46 -6.99
CA LEU A 233 -5.18 17.65 -7.00
C LEU A 233 -3.69 17.35 -6.82
N THR A 234 -3.31 16.09 -6.60
CA THR A 234 -1.92 15.70 -6.39
C THR A 234 -1.16 15.65 -7.70
N ASN A 235 -0.10 16.46 -7.83
CA ASN A 235 0.77 16.52 -9.01
C ASN A 235 2.02 15.65 -8.91
N GLY A 236 2.33 15.14 -7.73
CA GLY A 236 3.49 14.30 -7.49
C GLY A 236 3.71 14.08 -6.00
N SER A 237 4.41 13.02 -5.69
CA SER A 237 4.82 12.70 -4.32
C SER A 237 6.33 12.48 -4.25
N SER A 238 6.89 12.80 -3.10
CA SER A 238 8.28 12.51 -2.75
C SER A 238 8.29 11.74 -1.44
N ASN A 239 9.02 10.63 -1.41
CA ASN A 239 9.19 9.79 -0.23
C ASN A 239 10.69 9.65 0.04
N TYR A 240 11.16 10.15 1.19
CA TYR A 240 12.55 10.07 1.59
C TYR A 240 12.65 9.87 3.10
N GLY A 241 13.08 8.68 3.52
CA GLY A 241 13.07 8.31 4.94
C GLY A 241 11.66 8.46 5.52
N ASP A 242 11.58 9.18 6.65
CA ASP A 242 10.31 9.45 7.34
C ASP A 242 9.53 10.64 6.76
N SER A 243 10.01 11.22 5.66
CA SER A 243 9.38 12.36 4.99
C SER A 243 8.55 11.91 3.80
N TYR A 244 7.28 12.26 3.79
CA TYR A 244 6.37 12.03 2.68
C TYR A 244 5.68 13.33 2.31
N SER A 245 5.85 13.79 1.07
CA SER A 245 5.36 15.09 0.64
C SER A 245 4.60 15.00 -0.66
N PHE A 246 3.56 15.84 -0.78
CA PHE A 246 2.79 16.02 -2.01
C PHE A 246 2.83 17.46 -2.47
N SER A 247 3.00 17.66 -3.77
CA SER A 247 2.67 18.90 -4.43
C SER A 247 1.21 18.87 -4.86
N ILE A 248 0.45 19.94 -4.55
CA ILE A 248 -0.95 20.10 -4.96
C ILE A 248 -1.09 21.31 -5.89
N GLU A 249 -2.09 21.27 -6.79
CA GLU A 249 -2.27 22.29 -7.83
C GLU A 249 -2.61 23.66 -7.27
N GLU A 250 -3.33 23.71 -6.16
CA GLU A 250 -3.79 24.94 -5.52
C GLU A 250 -3.54 24.92 -4.00
N SER A 251 -3.57 26.09 -3.37
CA SER A 251 -3.40 26.19 -1.92
C SER A 251 -4.50 25.46 -1.16
N LEU A 252 -4.13 24.88 0.00
CA LEU A 252 -5.05 24.11 0.83
C LEU A 252 -6.26 24.95 1.25
N THR A 253 -7.46 24.46 0.91
CA THR A 253 -8.74 25.09 1.28
C THR A 253 -9.62 24.13 2.09
N PRO A 254 -10.62 24.63 2.85
CA PRO A 254 -11.50 23.76 3.65
C PRO A 254 -12.34 22.75 2.86
N GLU A 255 -12.57 23.01 1.56
CA GLU A 255 -13.34 22.16 0.65
C GLU A 255 -12.54 20.94 0.18
N MET A 256 -11.22 20.98 0.34
CA MET A 256 -10.35 19.87 -0.03
C MET A 256 -10.59 18.67 0.90
N ARG A 257 -10.55 17.51 0.30
CA ARG A 257 -10.66 16.22 0.99
C ARG A 257 -9.39 15.43 0.81
N MET A 258 -9.01 14.71 1.85
CA MET A 258 -7.92 13.74 1.80
C MET A 258 -8.48 12.34 2.07
N GLN A 259 -8.18 11.44 1.16
CA GLN A 259 -8.41 10.01 1.33
C GLN A 259 -7.08 9.34 1.64
N ILE A 260 -7.05 8.55 2.70
CA ILE A 260 -5.91 7.71 3.05
C ILE A 260 -6.37 6.27 2.95
N ILE A 261 -5.68 5.47 2.14
CA ILE A 261 -5.90 4.03 2.01
C ILE A 261 -4.78 3.34 2.76
N VAL A 262 -5.15 2.46 3.70
CA VAL A 262 -4.21 1.80 4.61
C VAL A 262 -4.56 0.33 4.81
N LYS A 263 -3.56 -0.54 4.80
CA LYS A 263 -3.73 -1.96 5.09
C LYS A 263 -4.14 -2.16 6.54
N THR A 264 -5.23 -2.88 6.77
CA THR A 264 -5.63 -3.38 8.09
C THR A 264 -5.83 -4.88 8.02
N GLY A 265 -5.64 -5.59 9.12
CA GLY A 265 -5.77 -7.06 9.13
C GLY A 265 -7.15 -7.53 8.68
N ASP A 266 -8.20 -6.77 9.02
CA ASP A 266 -9.58 -7.11 8.67
C ASP A 266 -9.90 -6.83 7.18
N ALA A 267 -9.10 -6.01 6.50
CA ALA A 267 -9.31 -5.62 5.12
C ALA A 267 -8.56 -6.51 4.12
N ILE A 268 -7.68 -7.40 4.58
CA ILE A 268 -6.89 -8.28 3.72
C ILE A 268 -7.38 -9.71 3.85
N GLN A 269 -7.67 -10.33 2.72
CA GLN A 269 -7.93 -11.75 2.58
C GLN A 269 -6.81 -12.38 1.75
N GLU A 270 -6.24 -13.47 2.23
CA GLU A 270 -5.26 -14.26 1.50
C GLU A 270 -5.94 -15.30 0.63
N ILE A 271 -5.56 -15.34 -0.65
CA ILE A 271 -6.06 -16.30 -1.63
C ILE A 271 -4.87 -17.14 -2.11
N PRO A 272 -4.69 -18.36 -1.64
CA PRO A 272 -3.65 -19.26 -2.13
C PRO A 272 -3.96 -19.71 -3.54
N PHE A 273 -2.93 -19.90 -4.36
CA PHE A 273 -3.06 -20.45 -5.71
C PHE A 273 -1.96 -21.47 -6.00
N GLN A 274 -2.24 -22.36 -6.97
CA GLN A 274 -1.29 -23.35 -7.44
C GLN A 274 -1.53 -23.67 -8.91
N PHE A 275 -0.47 -23.62 -9.71
CA PHE A 275 -0.43 -24.14 -11.06
C PHE A 275 0.55 -25.31 -11.11
N VAL A 276 0.09 -26.48 -11.50
CA VAL A 276 0.90 -27.72 -11.53
C VAL A 276 1.10 -28.15 -12.98
N ASP A 277 2.32 -28.59 -13.28
CA ASP A 277 2.70 -29.13 -14.59
C ASP A 277 2.31 -28.22 -15.77
N VAL A 278 2.50 -26.92 -15.60
CA VAL A 278 2.30 -25.92 -16.66
C VAL A 278 3.34 -26.20 -17.77
N ARG A 279 2.87 -26.62 -18.92
CA ARG A 279 3.73 -26.87 -20.08
C ARG A 279 4.39 -25.60 -20.57
N LEU A 280 5.67 -25.72 -20.89
CA LEU A 280 6.44 -24.64 -21.47
C LEU A 280 6.09 -24.43 -22.95
N PRO A 281 6.18 -23.18 -23.47
CA PRO A 281 5.91 -22.87 -24.87
C PRO A 281 6.84 -23.58 -25.84
#